data_a241613097c1ff93b70e31de27a9a736
#
_entry.id   a241613097c1ff93b70e31de27a9a736
#
_cell.length_a   1.000
_cell.length_b   1.000
_cell.length_c   1.000
_cell.angle_alpha   90.00
_cell.angle_beta   90.00
_cell.angle_gamma   90.00
#
_symmetry.space_group_name_H-M   'P 1'
#
loop_
_entity.id
_entity.type
_entity.pdbx_description
1 polymer ?
#
loop_
_entity_poly.entity_id
_entity_poly.type
_entity_poly.pdbx_seq_one_letter_code
_entity_poly.pdbx_strand_id
1 'polypeptide(L)'
;MGKRIRISNETLNCYGTWVRTDGVDLSQYERNPVLLWMHERGCVIGMVKDIRRENGEITGEPWFDDVREESRMARQQWEKGTLRMGSPNFDILELSEDPALLKPGQTCPTVTRSKLVEYSMVDI
;
A
#
# COMPACT_ATOMS: atom_id res chain seq x y z
N MET A 1 10.59 -14.66 -11.50
CA MET A 1 10.32 -13.25 -11.25
C MET A 1 8.84 -13.04 -10.93
N GLY A 2 8.54 -12.48 -9.80
CA GLY A 2 7.17 -12.31 -9.35
C GLY A 2 6.51 -11.07 -9.94
N LYS A 3 5.19 -11.12 -10.06
CA LYS A 3 4.37 -9.98 -10.41
C LYS A 3 4.36 -9.02 -9.22
N ARG A 4 4.50 -7.70 -9.51
CA ARG A 4 4.57 -6.69 -8.46
C ARG A 4 3.20 -6.09 -8.19
N ILE A 5 3.00 -5.65 -6.95
CA ILE A 5 1.79 -4.94 -6.53
C ILE A 5 2.19 -3.52 -6.11
N ARG A 6 1.33 -2.56 -6.43
CA ARG A 6 1.54 -1.19 -6.01
C ARG A 6 1.09 -1.02 -4.56
N ILE A 7 1.97 -0.47 -3.73
CA ILE A 7 1.65 -0.13 -2.36
C ILE A 7 1.13 1.30 -2.28
N SER A 8 1.79 2.24 -2.97
CA SER A 8 1.41 3.64 -2.96
C SER A 8 1.92 4.33 -4.22
N ASN A 9 1.25 5.40 -4.62
CA ASN A 9 1.71 6.31 -5.67
C ASN A 9 1.34 7.75 -5.27
N GLU A 10 1.56 8.70 -6.18
CA GLU A 10 1.33 10.12 -5.89
C GLU A 10 0.08 10.67 -6.58
N THR A 11 -0.82 9.83 -7.05
CA THR A 11 -2.08 10.31 -7.62
C THR A 11 -3.03 10.79 -6.53
N LEU A 12 -3.90 11.72 -6.90
CA LEU A 12 -4.97 12.17 -6.02
C LEU A 12 -5.88 10.99 -5.67
N ASN A 13 -6.12 10.75 -4.38
CA ASN A 13 -6.92 9.63 -3.91
C ASN A 13 -8.38 10.03 -3.63
N CYS A 14 -9.20 9.05 -3.24
CA CYS A 14 -10.62 9.27 -2.99
C CYS A 14 -10.91 10.13 -1.75
N TYR A 15 -9.91 10.37 -0.92
CA TYR A 15 -10.04 11.23 0.25
C TYR A 15 -9.72 12.70 -0.05
N GLY A 16 -9.38 13.01 -1.30
CA GLY A 16 -9.08 14.38 -1.72
C GLY A 16 -7.67 14.83 -1.36
N THR A 17 -6.75 13.91 -1.11
CA THR A 17 -5.34 14.20 -0.83
C THR A 17 -4.44 13.30 -1.67
N TRP A 18 -3.15 13.53 -1.59
CA TRP A 18 -2.16 12.60 -2.14
C TRP A 18 -1.00 12.44 -1.15
N VAL A 19 -0.31 11.32 -1.28
CA VAL A 19 0.76 10.92 -0.37
C VAL A 19 2.09 11.04 -1.10
N ARG A 20 2.98 11.87 -0.54
CA ARG A 20 4.31 12.06 -1.11
C ARG A 20 5.15 10.81 -0.86
N THR A 21 5.61 10.19 -1.94
CA THR A 21 6.36 8.93 -1.87
C THR A 21 7.64 9.06 -1.07
N ASP A 22 8.39 10.15 -1.27
CA ASP A 22 9.64 10.39 -0.53
C ASP A 22 9.43 10.56 0.97
N GLY A 23 8.23 10.91 1.38
CA GLY A 23 7.89 11.14 2.77
C GLY A 23 7.37 9.92 3.51
N VAL A 24 7.24 8.77 2.85
CA VAL A 24 6.75 7.54 3.49
C VAL A 24 7.90 6.84 4.21
N ASP A 25 7.77 6.68 5.53
CA ASP A 25 8.69 5.88 6.32
C ASP A 25 8.26 4.42 6.24
N LEU A 26 9.11 3.59 5.66
CA LEU A 26 8.88 2.15 5.48
C LEU A 26 9.54 1.29 6.55
N SER A 27 10.33 1.89 7.44
CA SER A 27 11.22 1.14 8.34
C SER A 27 10.47 0.19 9.28
N GLN A 28 9.34 0.63 9.82
CA GLN A 28 8.53 -0.24 10.70
C GLN A 28 7.90 -1.38 9.92
N TYR A 29 7.31 -1.07 8.77
CA TYR A 29 6.64 -2.10 7.96
C TYR A 29 7.64 -3.14 7.46
N GLU A 30 8.83 -2.72 7.04
CA GLU A 30 9.84 -3.65 6.52
C GLU A 30 10.34 -4.64 7.56
N ARG A 31 10.23 -4.31 8.85
CA ARG A 31 10.61 -5.24 9.92
C ARG A 31 9.62 -6.39 10.08
N ASN A 32 8.37 -6.18 9.66
CA ASN A 32 7.32 -7.21 9.72
C ASN A 32 6.32 -6.93 8.59
N PRO A 33 6.71 -7.19 7.33
CA PRO A 33 5.94 -6.74 6.16
C PRO A 33 4.76 -7.66 5.86
N VAL A 34 3.86 -7.77 6.80
CA VAL A 34 2.69 -8.65 6.73
C VAL A 34 1.72 -8.18 5.67
N LEU A 35 1.20 -9.12 4.87
CA LEU A 35 0.11 -8.88 3.94
C LEU A 35 -1.18 -9.37 4.58
N LEU A 36 -2.12 -8.46 4.81
CA LEU A 36 -3.41 -8.79 5.40
C LEU A 36 -4.47 -8.96 4.32
N TRP A 37 -5.61 -9.50 4.73
CA TRP A 37 -6.80 -9.67 3.91
C TRP A 37 -7.84 -8.63 4.29
N MET A 38 -8.20 -7.75 3.33
CA MET A 38 -9.30 -6.77 3.51
C MET A 38 -9.17 -5.90 4.77
N HIS A 39 -7.97 -5.50 5.14
CA HIS A 39 -7.69 -4.74 6.37
C HIS A 39 -8.11 -5.45 7.66
N GLU A 40 -8.31 -6.75 7.60
CA GLU A 40 -8.72 -7.53 8.76
C GLU A 40 -7.49 -7.93 9.57
N ARG A 41 -7.33 -7.29 10.73
CA ARG A 41 -6.19 -7.57 11.62
C ARG A 41 -6.25 -9.01 12.09
N GLY A 42 -5.12 -9.68 12.05
CA GLY A 42 -5.04 -11.09 12.38
C GLY A 42 -5.30 -12.03 11.20
N CYS A 43 -5.90 -11.55 10.12
CA CYS A 43 -6.08 -12.37 8.92
C CYS A 43 -4.85 -12.19 8.01
N VAL A 44 -3.76 -12.85 8.40
CA VAL A 44 -2.48 -12.78 7.68
C VAL A 44 -2.52 -13.79 6.54
N ILE A 45 -2.31 -13.30 5.31
CA ILE A 45 -2.29 -14.14 4.12
C ILE A 45 -0.89 -14.31 3.53
N GLY A 46 0.09 -13.57 4.02
CA GLY A 46 1.46 -13.67 3.53
C GLY A 46 2.28 -12.47 3.93
N MET A 47 3.21 -12.12 3.08
CA MET A 47 4.08 -10.97 3.29
C MET A 47 4.38 -10.29 1.96
N VAL A 48 4.88 -9.05 2.04
CA VAL A 48 5.35 -8.32 0.87
C VAL A 48 6.87 -8.35 0.86
N LYS A 49 7.43 -8.85 -0.23
CA LYS A 49 8.88 -8.95 -0.42
C LYS A 49 9.35 -7.90 -1.41
N ASP A 50 10.66 -7.62 -1.39
CA ASP A 50 11.33 -6.76 -2.36
C ASP A 50 10.60 -5.42 -2.55
N ILE A 51 10.41 -4.71 -1.44
CA ILE A 51 9.78 -3.39 -1.45
C ILE A 51 10.74 -2.38 -2.09
N ARG A 52 10.25 -1.66 -3.10
CA ARG A 52 11.04 -0.69 -3.84
C ARG A 52 10.34 0.65 -3.90
N ARG A 53 11.13 1.70 -3.83
CA ARG A 53 10.68 3.08 -3.99
C ARG A 53 11.31 3.62 -5.26
N GLU A 54 10.52 3.78 -6.32
CA GLU A 54 11.00 4.21 -7.64
C GLU A 54 9.93 5.03 -8.36
N ASN A 55 10.35 6.10 -9.03
CA ASN A 55 9.49 6.87 -9.95
C ASN A 55 8.15 7.31 -9.33
N GLY A 56 8.18 7.77 -8.07
CA GLY A 56 6.98 8.23 -7.39
C GLY A 56 6.04 7.11 -6.94
N GLU A 57 6.51 5.87 -6.95
CA GLU A 57 5.75 4.71 -6.52
C GLU A 57 6.49 3.89 -5.47
N ILE A 58 5.71 3.22 -4.63
CA ILE A 58 6.21 2.16 -3.76
C ILE A 58 5.53 0.87 -4.21
N THR A 59 6.33 -0.14 -4.53
CA THR A 59 5.84 -1.44 -5.01
C THR A 59 6.48 -2.57 -4.23
N GLY A 60 5.91 -3.75 -4.33
CA GLY A 60 6.47 -4.95 -3.72
C GLY A 60 5.97 -6.21 -4.41
N GLU A 61 6.47 -7.35 -3.98
CA GLU A 61 6.05 -8.66 -4.47
C GLU A 61 5.23 -9.35 -3.37
N PRO A 62 3.94 -9.59 -3.59
CA PRO A 62 3.17 -10.36 -2.61
C PRO A 62 3.62 -11.82 -2.63
N TRP A 63 3.80 -12.36 -1.44
CA TRP A 63 4.11 -13.78 -1.24
C TRP A 63 3.09 -14.36 -0.29
N PHE A 64 2.36 -15.37 -0.74
CA PHE A 64 1.26 -15.98 0.01
C PHE A 64 1.79 -17.22 0.75
N ASP A 65 1.49 -17.30 2.05
CA ASP A 65 2.04 -18.37 2.89
C ASP A 65 1.22 -19.67 2.85
N ASP A 66 0.02 -19.62 2.27
CA ASP A 66 -0.87 -20.78 2.11
C ASP A 66 -1.29 -21.45 3.42
N VAL A 67 -1.18 -20.75 4.54
CA VAL A 67 -1.55 -21.31 5.85
C VAL A 67 -3.06 -21.26 6.05
N ARG A 68 -3.67 -20.11 5.76
CA ARG A 68 -5.13 -19.94 5.86
C ARG A 68 -5.77 -20.16 4.51
N GLU A 69 -7.08 -20.49 4.53
CA GLU A 69 -7.85 -20.61 3.29
C GLU A 69 -7.83 -19.29 2.50
N GLU A 70 -7.96 -18.15 3.19
CA GLU A 70 -7.91 -16.84 2.56
C GLU A 70 -6.59 -16.62 1.82
N SER A 71 -5.48 -17.11 2.35
CA SER A 71 -4.19 -17.01 1.68
C SER A 71 -4.17 -17.81 0.38
N ARG A 72 -4.68 -19.03 0.40
CA ARG A 72 -4.74 -19.88 -0.81
C ARG A 72 -5.66 -19.29 -1.87
N MET A 73 -6.82 -18.78 -1.46
CA MET A 73 -7.76 -18.14 -2.37
C MET A 73 -7.17 -16.87 -2.97
N ALA A 74 -6.57 -16.02 -2.13
CA ALA A 74 -5.94 -14.78 -2.59
C ALA A 74 -4.82 -15.05 -3.59
N ARG A 75 -3.99 -16.07 -3.33
CA ARG A 75 -2.92 -16.44 -4.25
C ARG A 75 -3.47 -16.86 -5.60
N GLN A 76 -4.49 -17.70 -5.61
CA GLN A 76 -5.10 -18.17 -6.85
C GLN A 76 -5.72 -17.01 -7.65
N GLN A 77 -6.40 -16.11 -6.97
CA GLN A 77 -7.04 -14.96 -7.62
C GLN A 77 -6.01 -13.94 -8.10
N TRP A 78 -4.91 -13.78 -7.37
CA TRP A 78 -3.79 -12.95 -7.80
C TRP A 78 -3.14 -13.53 -9.07
N GLU A 79 -2.91 -14.82 -9.10
CA GLU A 79 -2.31 -15.49 -10.25
C GLU A 79 -3.22 -15.42 -11.49
N LYS A 80 -4.53 -15.54 -11.29
CA LYS A 80 -5.50 -15.44 -12.37
C LYS A 80 -5.76 -13.99 -12.81
N GLY A 81 -5.34 -13.00 -12.04
CA GLY A 81 -5.56 -11.60 -12.35
C GLY A 81 -6.92 -11.06 -11.94
N THR A 82 -7.72 -11.84 -11.21
CA THR A 82 -9.02 -11.39 -10.70
C THR A 82 -8.85 -10.39 -9.56
N LEU A 83 -7.86 -10.61 -8.70
CA LEU A 83 -7.55 -9.77 -7.56
C LEU A 83 -6.21 -9.10 -7.82
N ARG A 84 -6.19 -7.76 -7.89
CA ARG A 84 -5.02 -7.03 -8.40
C ARG A 84 -4.58 -5.87 -7.54
N MET A 85 -5.37 -5.47 -6.55
CA MET A 85 -5.15 -4.22 -5.84
C MET A 85 -4.82 -4.47 -4.37
N GLY A 86 -3.99 -3.60 -3.84
CA GLY A 86 -3.73 -3.54 -2.42
C GLY A 86 -4.03 -2.16 -1.89
N SER A 87 -4.19 -2.06 -0.58
CA SER A 87 -4.50 -0.82 0.10
C SER A 87 -3.63 -0.64 1.32
N PRO A 88 -2.85 0.45 1.38
CA PRO A 88 -2.03 0.76 2.54
C PRO A 88 -2.84 1.48 3.62
N ASN A 89 -2.37 1.39 4.86
CA ASN A 89 -2.82 2.23 5.94
C ASN A 89 -1.61 2.98 6.50
N PHE A 90 -1.71 4.30 6.51
CA PHE A 90 -0.63 5.19 6.93
C PHE A 90 -0.96 5.89 8.24
N ASP A 91 0.06 6.08 9.09
CA ASP A 91 0.02 7.13 10.11
C ASP A 91 0.49 8.40 9.43
N ILE A 92 -0.32 9.45 9.50
CA ILE A 92 0.02 10.76 8.92
C ILE A 92 0.86 11.52 9.92
N LEU A 93 2.09 11.90 9.52
CA LEU A 93 3.03 12.60 10.39
C LEU A 93 3.11 14.09 10.09
N GLU A 94 2.87 14.48 8.83
CA GLU A 94 2.96 15.88 8.43
C GLU A 94 2.04 16.16 7.25
N LEU A 95 1.33 17.26 7.33
CA LEU A 95 0.47 17.76 6.26
C LEU A 95 0.99 19.11 5.78
N SER A 96 0.78 19.44 4.52
CA SER A 96 1.16 20.74 3.96
C SER A 96 0.01 21.33 3.16
N GLU A 97 -0.21 22.61 3.32
CA GLU A 97 -1.14 23.38 2.51
C GLU A 97 -0.43 24.23 1.44
N ASP A 98 0.87 23.98 1.23
CA ASP A 98 1.66 24.70 0.25
C ASP A 98 1.01 24.60 -1.14
N PRO A 99 0.65 25.75 -1.77
CA PRO A 99 0.03 25.73 -3.09
C PRO A 99 0.86 25.03 -4.15
N ALA A 100 2.19 25.00 -4.00
CA ALA A 100 3.07 24.32 -4.94
C ALA A 100 2.86 22.80 -4.94
N LEU A 101 2.26 22.24 -3.90
CA LEU A 101 2.00 20.81 -3.76
C LEU A 101 0.56 20.41 -4.06
N LEU A 102 -0.28 21.36 -4.46
CA LEU A 102 -1.69 21.08 -4.74
C LEU A 102 -1.87 20.50 -6.14
N LYS A 103 -2.70 19.47 -6.23
CA LYS A 103 -3.11 18.86 -7.50
C LYS A 103 -4.53 19.30 -7.83
N PRO A 104 -4.91 19.37 -9.13
CA PRO A 104 -6.29 19.70 -9.51
C PRO A 104 -7.30 18.77 -8.84
N GLY A 105 -8.33 19.37 -8.22
CA GLY A 105 -9.38 18.61 -7.53
C GLY A 105 -9.07 18.25 -6.09
N GLN A 106 -7.91 18.62 -5.58
CA GLN A 106 -7.53 18.32 -4.20
C GLN A 106 -8.36 19.15 -3.23
N THR A 107 -8.88 18.49 -2.19
CA THR A 107 -9.73 19.14 -1.18
C THR A 107 -9.15 19.12 0.22
N CYS A 108 -8.15 18.26 0.47
CA CYS A 108 -7.48 18.14 1.77
C CYS A 108 -5.99 18.43 1.62
N PRO A 109 -5.29 18.81 2.71
CA PRO A 109 -3.85 19.06 2.65
C PRO A 109 -3.07 17.85 2.11
N THR A 110 -1.92 18.13 1.53
CA THR A 110 -1.02 17.10 1.02
C THR A 110 -0.34 16.37 2.17
N VAL A 111 -0.26 15.05 2.09
CA VAL A 111 0.47 14.24 3.06
C VAL A 111 1.94 14.23 2.67
N THR A 112 2.75 15.04 3.35
CA THR A 112 4.17 15.20 3.04
C THR A 112 5.05 14.21 3.78
N ARG A 113 4.62 13.76 4.97
CA ARG A 113 5.31 12.70 5.71
C ARG A 113 4.30 11.76 6.33
N SER A 114 4.59 10.47 6.22
CA SER A 114 3.73 9.42 6.74
C SER A 114 4.57 8.20 7.10
N LYS A 115 3.94 7.24 7.78
CA LYS A 115 4.55 5.96 8.10
C LYS A 115 3.60 4.87 7.64
N LEU A 116 4.11 3.91 6.87
CA LEU A 116 3.32 2.75 6.46
C LEU A 116 3.16 1.81 7.66
N VAL A 117 1.92 1.55 8.05
CA VAL A 117 1.59 0.75 9.22
C VAL A 117 1.15 -0.66 8.84
N GLU A 118 0.29 -0.78 7.83
CA GLU A 118 -0.15 -2.08 7.33
C GLU A 118 -0.50 -2.00 5.85
N TYR A 119 -0.56 -3.16 5.20
CA TYR A 119 -0.92 -3.28 3.81
C TYR A 119 -1.77 -4.53 3.61
N SER A 120 -2.82 -4.40 2.83
CA SER A 120 -3.79 -5.47 2.61
C SER A 120 -4.07 -5.68 1.13
N MET A 121 -4.36 -6.93 0.78
CA MET A 121 -5.01 -7.24 -0.49
C MET A 121 -6.49 -6.92 -0.34
N VAL A 122 -7.05 -6.17 -1.31
CA VAL A 122 -8.43 -5.69 -1.24
C VAL A 122 -9.17 -5.91 -2.56
N ASP A 123 -10.48 -5.89 -2.49
CA ASP A 123 -11.38 -6.12 -3.63
C ASP A 123 -11.96 -4.82 -4.23
N ILE A 124 -11.36 -3.69 -3.90
CA ILE A 124 -11.82 -2.39 -4.42
C ILE A 124 -10.74 -1.71 -5.25
#